data_00d52804af9e138303e1ab10075a579f
#
_entry.id   00d52804af9e138303e1ab10075a579f
#
_cell.length_a   1.000
_cell.length_b   1.000
_cell.length_c   1.000
_cell.angle_alpha   90.00
_cell.angle_beta   90.00
_cell.angle_gamma   90.00
#
_symmetry.space_group_name_H-M   'P 1'
#
loop_
_entity.id
_entity.type
_entity.pdbx_description
1 polymer ?
#
loop_
_entity_poly.entity_id
_entity_poly.type
_entity_poly.pdbx_seq_one_letter_code
_entity_poly.pdbx_strand_id
1 'polypeptide(L)'
;MKKTHTAFTEFMQYTALNVLGMIGLSCYILADTFFVSKGLGADGLAALNLAIPVYSFIHGTGLMLGIGGATKYSILKGQKMSCDTNTVFTNTVYTGILAAFIFMAAGFFLSGDITSLLGADRAVFSMTKTYLRVIMLFAPAFILNDICICFVRNDGNPRLSMFAMLTGSLSNIILDYLFIFSLDMGIFGAVLATGMAPVISMLVLSMHWLKGKNRFHLQKTGMSAEMIFSILPLGFPSLITELASGIVMIAFNRIILRLQGNT
;
A
#
# COMPACT_ATOMS: atom_id res chain seq x y z
N MET A 1 25.06 -25.35 -18.44
CA MET A 1 25.26 -23.90 -18.62
C MET A 1 24.02 -23.12 -19.08
N LYS A 2 23.15 -23.61 -19.96
CA LYS A 2 21.93 -22.86 -20.40
C LYS A 2 20.92 -22.54 -19.29
N LYS A 3 20.75 -23.41 -18.27
CA LYS A 3 19.78 -23.18 -17.19
C LYS A 3 20.15 -22.05 -16.20
N THR A 4 21.43 -21.84 -15.96
CA THR A 4 21.90 -20.79 -15.04
C THR A 4 21.78 -19.40 -15.65
N HIS A 5 22.04 -19.25 -16.95
CA HIS A 5 21.83 -17.98 -17.66
C HIS A 5 20.35 -17.57 -17.69
N THR A 6 19.43 -18.52 -17.84
CA THR A 6 17.99 -18.25 -17.85
C THR A 6 17.51 -17.76 -16.49
N ALA A 7 17.91 -18.42 -15.39
CA ALA A 7 17.51 -18.04 -14.03
C ALA A 7 18.04 -16.64 -13.63
N PHE A 8 19.29 -16.33 -13.99
CA PHE A 8 19.87 -15.00 -13.74
C PHE A 8 19.15 -13.91 -14.54
N THR A 9 18.85 -14.17 -15.81
CA THR A 9 18.13 -13.21 -16.66
C THR A 9 16.71 -12.94 -16.13
N GLU A 10 16.00 -14.00 -15.71
CA GLU A 10 14.69 -13.86 -15.08
C GLU A 10 14.77 -13.06 -13.79
N PHE A 11 15.73 -13.38 -12.90
CA PHE A 11 15.96 -12.63 -11.67
C PHE A 11 16.20 -11.14 -11.95
N MET A 12 17.10 -10.80 -12.87
CA MET A 12 17.39 -9.42 -13.25
C MET A 12 16.16 -8.71 -13.81
N GLN A 13 15.37 -9.40 -14.62
CA GLN A 13 14.13 -8.84 -15.16
C GLN A 13 13.11 -8.53 -14.05
N TYR A 14 12.87 -9.47 -13.13
CA TYR A 14 11.96 -9.26 -12.00
C TYR A 14 12.41 -8.11 -11.12
N THR A 15 13.71 -8.06 -10.81
CA THR A 15 14.30 -7.00 -10.00
C THR A 15 14.16 -5.64 -10.67
N ALA A 16 14.54 -5.53 -11.94
CA ALA A 16 14.45 -4.27 -12.69
C ALA A 16 13.01 -3.75 -12.78
N LEU A 17 12.05 -4.63 -13.07
CA LEU A 17 10.63 -4.25 -13.14
C LEU A 17 10.08 -3.82 -11.78
N ASN A 18 10.51 -4.46 -10.69
CA ASN A 18 10.12 -4.05 -9.34
C ASN A 18 10.72 -2.69 -8.97
N VAL A 19 11.99 -2.48 -9.24
CA VAL A 19 12.68 -1.19 -9.01
C VAL A 19 12.01 -0.06 -9.79
N LEU A 20 11.65 -0.26 -11.06
CA LEU A 20 10.91 0.72 -11.85
C LEU A 20 9.55 1.06 -11.24
N GLY A 21 8.82 0.06 -10.74
CA GLY A 21 7.57 0.27 -10.02
C GLY A 21 7.77 1.11 -8.75
N MET A 22 8.82 0.82 -7.97
CA MET A 22 9.16 1.57 -6.75
C MET A 22 9.61 3.00 -7.04
N ILE A 23 10.31 3.25 -8.16
CA ILE A 23 10.64 4.61 -8.60
C ILE A 23 9.34 5.39 -8.89
N GLY A 24 8.37 4.80 -9.57
CA GLY A 24 7.06 5.41 -9.78
C GLY A 24 6.37 5.78 -8.47
N LEU A 25 6.42 4.87 -7.48
CA LEU A 25 5.91 5.10 -6.13
C LEU A 25 6.60 6.30 -5.46
N SER A 26 7.92 6.39 -5.54
CA SER A 26 8.68 7.52 -4.98
C SER A 26 8.35 8.84 -5.67
N CYS A 27 8.18 8.83 -6.99
CA CYS A 27 7.83 10.02 -7.76
C CYS A 27 6.45 10.56 -7.36
N TYR A 28 5.45 9.70 -7.14
CA TYR A 28 4.14 10.19 -6.74
C TYR A 28 4.15 10.76 -5.32
N ILE A 29 4.87 10.17 -4.38
CA ILE A 29 5.00 10.70 -3.01
C ILE A 29 5.57 12.12 -3.03
N LEU A 30 6.60 12.36 -3.86
CA LEU A 30 7.16 13.70 -4.04
C LEU A 30 6.16 14.68 -4.67
N ALA A 31 5.42 14.23 -5.68
CA ALA A 31 4.42 15.06 -6.35
C ALA A 31 3.24 15.39 -5.41
N ASP A 32 2.71 14.41 -4.68
CA ASP A 32 1.65 14.60 -3.69
C ASP A 32 2.08 15.62 -2.62
N THR A 33 3.27 15.43 -2.03
CA THR A 33 3.85 16.39 -1.07
C THR A 33 3.96 17.80 -1.66
N PHE A 34 4.41 17.93 -2.92
CA PHE A 34 4.51 19.21 -3.60
C PHE A 34 3.14 19.85 -3.83
N PHE A 35 2.15 19.11 -4.31
CA PHE A 35 0.81 19.63 -4.57
C PHE A 35 0.09 20.02 -3.28
N VAL A 36 0.18 19.20 -2.23
CA VAL A 36 -0.38 19.52 -0.92
C VAL A 36 0.28 20.76 -0.34
N SER A 37 1.61 20.88 -0.39
CA SER A 37 2.33 22.05 0.10
C SER A 37 1.95 23.31 -0.66
N LYS A 38 1.83 23.25 -1.99
CA LYS A 38 1.49 24.38 -2.84
C LYS A 38 0.01 24.79 -2.75
N GLY A 39 -0.89 23.81 -2.64
CA GLY A 39 -2.33 24.07 -2.63
C GLY A 39 -2.90 24.38 -1.25
N LEU A 40 -2.33 23.78 -0.19
CA LEU A 40 -2.85 23.85 1.18
C LEU A 40 -1.88 24.49 2.17
N GLY A 41 -0.68 24.85 1.72
CA GLY A 41 0.33 25.50 2.55
C GLY A 41 0.94 24.60 3.62
N ALA A 42 1.51 25.22 4.67
CA ALA A 42 2.20 24.52 5.74
C ALA A 42 1.27 23.61 6.56
N ASP A 43 0.02 24.04 6.80
CA ASP A 43 -0.95 23.28 7.59
C ASP A 43 -1.38 21.98 6.89
N GLY A 44 -1.57 22.05 5.55
CA GLY A 44 -1.86 20.86 4.74
C GLY A 44 -0.70 19.86 4.77
N LEU A 45 0.54 20.35 4.64
CA LEU A 45 1.73 19.52 4.72
C LEU A 45 1.93 18.90 6.10
N ALA A 46 1.65 19.65 7.17
CA ALA A 46 1.70 19.14 8.52
C ALA A 46 0.65 18.04 8.74
N ALA A 47 -0.58 18.23 8.24
CA ALA A 47 -1.63 17.22 8.32
C ALA A 47 -1.26 15.93 7.57
N LEU A 48 -0.68 16.05 6.35
CA LEU A 48 -0.17 14.92 5.58
C LEU A 48 0.91 14.15 6.36
N ASN A 49 1.90 14.87 6.89
CA ASN A 49 3.01 14.27 7.62
C ASN A 49 2.56 13.54 8.89
N LEU A 50 1.55 14.06 9.60
CA LEU A 50 0.96 13.39 10.77
C LEU A 50 0.23 12.10 10.37
N ALA A 51 -0.29 11.99 9.16
CA ALA A 51 -0.99 10.81 8.69
C ALA A 51 -0.06 9.68 8.18
N ILE A 52 1.19 9.99 7.81
CA ILE A 52 2.15 9.01 7.27
C ILE A 52 2.29 7.74 8.12
N PRO A 53 2.40 7.78 9.46
CA PRO A 53 2.56 6.56 10.24
C PRO A 53 1.38 5.61 10.13
N VAL A 54 0.16 6.14 10.06
CA VAL A 54 -1.06 5.34 9.88
C VAL A 54 -1.10 4.74 8.48
N TYR A 55 -0.75 5.52 7.46
CA TYR A 55 -0.60 5.03 6.10
C TYR A 55 0.45 3.90 6.01
N SER A 56 1.63 4.10 6.61
CA SER A 56 2.69 3.08 6.66
C SER A 56 2.23 1.78 7.34
N PHE A 57 1.34 1.89 8.35
CA PHE A 57 0.81 0.70 9.01
C PHE A 57 -0.19 -0.05 8.11
N ILE A 58 -1.06 0.65 7.39
CA ILE A 58 -1.99 0.06 6.41
C ILE A 58 -1.21 -0.62 5.28
N HIS A 59 -0.28 0.11 4.66
CA HIS A 59 0.53 -0.37 3.54
C HIS A 59 1.45 -1.52 3.97
N GLY A 60 2.11 -1.39 5.12
CA GLY A 60 2.94 -2.45 5.70
C GLY A 60 2.17 -3.73 5.99
N THR A 61 0.90 -3.62 6.43
CA THR A 61 0.01 -4.78 6.61
C THR A 61 -0.31 -5.43 5.27
N GLY A 62 -0.61 -4.63 4.24
CA GLY A 62 -0.83 -5.10 2.87
C GLY A 62 0.39 -5.83 2.30
N LEU A 63 1.58 -5.23 2.45
CA LEU A 63 2.84 -5.85 2.02
C LEU A 63 3.19 -7.11 2.80
N MET A 64 2.98 -7.13 4.12
CA MET A 64 3.19 -8.32 4.93
C MET A 64 2.36 -9.49 4.43
N LEU A 65 1.09 -9.29 4.19
CA LEU A 65 0.18 -10.31 3.69
C LEU A 65 0.50 -10.66 2.22
N GLY A 66 0.74 -9.66 1.39
CA GLY A 66 1.04 -9.83 -0.03
C GLY A 66 2.35 -10.58 -0.27
N ILE A 67 3.44 -10.16 0.35
CA ILE A 67 4.76 -10.81 0.21
C ILE A 67 4.75 -12.19 0.88
N GLY A 68 4.21 -12.29 2.09
CA GLY A 68 4.12 -13.56 2.80
C GLY A 68 3.31 -14.59 2.04
N GLY A 69 2.10 -14.24 1.61
CA GLY A 69 1.22 -15.10 0.82
C GLY A 69 1.81 -15.48 -0.53
N ALA A 70 2.34 -14.51 -1.28
CA ALA A 70 2.93 -14.76 -2.58
C ALA A 70 4.23 -15.60 -2.51
N THR A 71 5.00 -15.48 -1.43
CA THR A 71 6.16 -16.33 -1.17
C THR A 71 5.73 -17.77 -0.90
N LYS A 72 4.77 -17.97 0.00
CA LYS A 72 4.21 -19.31 0.28
C LYS A 72 3.61 -19.93 -0.97
N TYR A 73 2.85 -19.17 -1.75
CA TYR A 73 2.32 -19.57 -3.05
C TYR A 73 3.42 -20.07 -3.99
N SER A 74 4.53 -19.32 -4.11
CA SER A 74 5.64 -19.68 -4.99
C SER A 74 6.34 -20.97 -4.55
N ILE A 75 6.51 -21.17 -3.25
CA ILE A 75 7.08 -22.40 -2.68
C ILE A 75 6.22 -23.63 -3.03
N LEU A 76 4.91 -23.56 -2.76
CA LEU A 76 3.98 -24.67 -3.03
C LEU A 76 3.85 -24.95 -4.54
N LYS A 77 3.84 -23.90 -5.36
CA LYS A 77 3.86 -24.03 -6.82
C LYS A 77 5.12 -24.74 -7.31
N GLY A 78 6.28 -24.44 -6.73
CA GLY A 78 7.54 -25.13 -7.03
C GLY A 78 7.51 -26.63 -6.63
N GLN A 79 6.81 -26.95 -5.58
CA GLN A 79 6.58 -28.33 -5.09
C GLN A 79 5.47 -29.08 -5.86
N LYS A 80 4.83 -28.45 -6.83
CA LYS A 80 3.70 -28.96 -7.63
C LYS A 80 2.44 -29.29 -6.79
N MET A 81 2.27 -28.66 -5.65
CA MET A 81 1.10 -28.78 -4.76
C MET A 81 0.03 -27.75 -5.15
N SER A 82 -0.61 -27.95 -6.30
CA SER A 82 -1.53 -26.96 -6.91
C SER A 82 -2.81 -26.71 -6.09
N CYS A 83 -3.28 -27.70 -5.33
CA CYS A 83 -4.48 -27.55 -4.48
C CYS A 83 -4.25 -26.54 -3.36
N ASP A 84 -3.05 -26.54 -2.78
CA ASP A 84 -2.71 -25.67 -1.65
C ASP A 84 -2.44 -24.22 -2.08
N THR A 85 -2.09 -23.96 -3.35
CA THR A 85 -1.82 -22.60 -3.85
C THR A 85 -3.06 -21.72 -3.81
N ASN A 86 -4.23 -22.26 -4.14
CA ASN A 86 -5.51 -21.52 -4.07
C ASN A 86 -5.92 -21.27 -2.62
N THR A 87 -5.67 -22.24 -1.73
CA THR A 87 -5.92 -22.07 -0.29
C THR A 87 -5.08 -20.94 0.30
N VAL A 88 -3.79 -20.84 -0.09
CA VAL A 88 -2.91 -19.72 0.32
C VAL A 88 -3.48 -18.40 -0.14
N PHE A 89 -3.83 -18.26 -1.43
CA PHE A 89 -4.39 -17.01 -1.95
C PHE A 89 -5.68 -16.61 -1.22
N THR A 90 -6.60 -17.58 -1.05
CA THR A 90 -7.88 -17.33 -0.38
C THR A 90 -7.70 -16.90 1.07
N ASN A 91 -6.84 -17.58 1.84
CA ASN A 91 -6.55 -17.19 3.22
C ASN A 91 -5.86 -15.83 3.31
N THR A 92 -4.94 -15.53 2.39
CA THR A 92 -4.30 -14.21 2.34
C THR A 92 -5.31 -13.10 2.10
N VAL A 93 -6.23 -13.29 1.15
CA VAL A 93 -7.29 -12.32 0.84
C VAL A 93 -8.26 -12.16 2.02
N TYR A 94 -8.71 -13.26 2.64
CA TYR A 94 -9.61 -13.19 3.79
C TYR A 94 -8.97 -12.48 4.98
N THR A 95 -7.70 -12.77 5.27
CA THR A 95 -6.94 -12.07 6.33
C THR A 95 -6.78 -10.59 5.99
N GLY A 96 -6.51 -10.27 4.71
CA GLY A 96 -6.44 -8.89 4.22
C GLY A 96 -7.75 -8.14 4.38
N ILE A 97 -8.87 -8.75 4.04
CA ILE A 97 -10.20 -8.18 4.23
C ILE A 97 -10.49 -7.94 5.72
N LEU A 98 -10.19 -8.92 6.58
CA LEU A 98 -10.37 -8.76 8.03
C LEU A 98 -9.54 -7.60 8.59
N ALA A 99 -8.26 -7.51 8.23
CA ALA A 99 -7.39 -6.41 8.62
C ALA A 99 -7.93 -5.07 8.09
N ALA A 100 -8.38 -5.02 6.86
CA ALA A 100 -8.97 -3.84 6.24
C ALA A 100 -10.21 -3.36 6.99
N PHE A 101 -11.09 -4.27 7.40
CA PHE A 101 -12.27 -3.92 8.21
C PHE A 101 -11.90 -3.35 9.58
N ILE A 102 -10.82 -3.84 10.20
CA ILE A 102 -10.31 -3.28 11.46
C ILE A 102 -9.86 -1.83 11.26
N PHE A 103 -9.09 -1.56 10.19
CA PHE A 103 -8.68 -0.19 9.85
C PHE A 103 -9.88 0.70 9.52
N MET A 104 -10.84 0.22 8.75
CA MET A 104 -12.07 0.98 8.45
C MET A 104 -12.84 1.35 9.72
N ALA A 105 -13.04 0.39 10.60
CA ALA A 105 -13.74 0.63 11.87
C ALA A 105 -12.96 1.65 12.72
N ALA A 106 -11.63 1.51 12.83
CA ALA A 106 -10.79 2.48 13.53
C ALA A 106 -10.87 3.88 12.89
N GLY A 107 -10.85 3.98 11.56
CA GLY A 107 -10.99 5.25 10.84
C GLY A 107 -12.34 5.91 11.07
N PHE A 108 -13.40 5.11 11.14
CA PHE A 108 -14.76 5.64 11.37
C PHE A 108 -14.97 6.12 12.81
N PHE A 109 -14.57 5.32 13.78
CA PHE A 109 -14.87 5.57 15.20
C PHE A 109 -13.75 6.32 15.94
N LEU A 110 -12.48 6.07 15.61
CA LEU A 110 -11.32 6.52 16.39
C LEU A 110 -10.45 7.57 15.69
N SER A 111 -10.86 8.07 14.50
CA SER A 111 -10.04 9.03 13.74
C SER A 111 -9.70 10.30 14.55
N GLY A 112 -10.60 10.77 15.41
CA GLY A 112 -10.35 11.91 16.28
C GLY A 112 -9.31 11.61 17.38
N ASP A 113 -9.44 10.46 18.03
CA ASP A 113 -8.53 10.04 19.10
C ASP A 113 -7.13 9.77 18.55
N ILE A 114 -7.05 9.13 17.37
CA ILE A 114 -5.78 8.90 16.65
C ILE A 114 -5.13 10.24 16.29
N THR A 115 -5.91 11.22 15.79
CA THR A 115 -5.42 12.57 15.48
C THR A 115 -4.82 13.24 16.71
N SER A 116 -5.50 13.15 17.86
CA SER A 116 -5.00 13.68 19.12
C SER A 116 -3.72 12.98 19.58
N LEU A 117 -3.67 11.65 19.48
CA LEU A 117 -2.51 10.83 19.83
C LEU A 117 -1.27 11.17 18.99
N LEU A 118 -1.47 11.49 17.71
CA LEU A 118 -0.40 11.90 16.80
C LEU A 118 0.11 13.33 17.08
N GLY A 119 -0.54 14.07 17.97
CA GLY A 119 -0.10 15.39 18.41
C GLY A 119 -0.52 16.51 17.47
N ALA A 120 -1.62 16.36 16.72
CA ALA A 120 -2.18 17.44 15.93
C ALA A 120 -2.64 18.59 16.82
N ASP A 121 -2.14 19.80 16.55
CA ASP A 121 -2.60 21.01 17.21
C ASP A 121 -3.97 21.47 16.67
N ARG A 122 -4.53 22.55 17.26
CA ARG A 122 -5.86 23.04 16.89
C ARG A 122 -5.93 23.50 15.42
N ALA A 123 -4.84 23.98 14.84
CA ALA A 123 -4.80 24.49 13.48
C ALA A 123 -4.96 23.35 12.45
N VAL A 124 -4.24 22.24 12.64
CA VAL A 124 -4.21 21.13 11.69
C VAL A 124 -5.13 19.96 12.06
N PHE A 125 -5.76 20.00 13.24
CA PHE A 125 -6.58 18.89 13.75
C PHE A 125 -7.69 18.45 12.77
N SER A 126 -8.45 19.42 12.26
CA SER A 126 -9.56 19.12 11.34
C SER A 126 -9.07 18.50 10.03
N MET A 127 -7.97 19.01 9.47
CA MET A 127 -7.35 18.50 8.25
C MET A 127 -6.80 17.08 8.46
N THR A 128 -6.03 16.88 9.55
CA THR A 128 -5.45 15.57 9.91
C THR A 128 -6.53 14.54 10.15
N LYS A 129 -7.59 14.88 10.90
CA LYS A 129 -8.72 13.99 11.15
C LYS A 129 -9.42 13.58 9.85
N THR A 130 -9.66 14.52 8.95
CA THR A 130 -10.28 14.25 7.66
C THR A 130 -9.41 13.33 6.83
N TYR A 131 -8.11 13.61 6.75
CA TYR A 131 -7.14 12.79 6.02
C TYR A 131 -7.09 11.37 6.58
N LEU A 132 -6.91 11.21 7.89
CA LEU A 132 -6.86 9.91 8.56
C LEU A 132 -8.15 9.10 8.35
N ARG A 133 -9.31 9.74 8.52
CA ARG A 133 -10.59 9.07 8.33
C ARG A 133 -10.72 8.50 6.92
N VAL A 134 -10.41 9.30 5.91
CA VAL A 134 -10.55 8.88 4.51
C VAL A 134 -9.51 7.81 4.15
N ILE A 135 -8.23 7.99 4.51
CA ILE A 135 -7.19 7.01 4.18
C ILE A 135 -7.47 5.64 4.81
N MET A 136 -7.99 5.63 6.06
CA MET A 136 -8.37 4.38 6.75
C MET A 136 -9.62 3.74 6.14
N LEU A 137 -10.57 4.51 5.60
CA LEU A 137 -11.70 3.98 4.84
C LEU A 137 -11.27 3.33 3.51
N PHE A 138 -10.16 3.78 2.92
CA PHE A 138 -9.55 3.18 1.75
C PHE A 138 -8.60 2.01 2.06
N ALA A 139 -8.43 1.62 3.34
CA ALA A 139 -7.58 0.49 3.72
C ALA A 139 -7.86 -0.81 2.92
N PRO A 140 -9.11 -1.18 2.61
CA PRO A 140 -9.36 -2.34 1.74
C PRO A 140 -8.70 -2.22 0.36
N ALA A 141 -8.74 -1.04 -0.24
CA ALA A 141 -8.13 -0.82 -1.55
C ALA A 141 -6.59 -0.96 -1.48
N PHE A 142 -5.95 -0.39 -0.46
CA PHE A 142 -4.50 -0.51 -0.26
C PHE A 142 -4.08 -1.95 -0.03
N ILE A 143 -4.68 -2.61 0.96
CA ILE A 143 -4.28 -3.98 1.36
C ILE A 143 -4.52 -4.97 0.22
N LEU A 144 -5.67 -4.92 -0.45
CA LEU A 144 -5.98 -5.82 -1.55
C LEU A 144 -5.12 -5.55 -2.79
N ASN A 145 -4.81 -4.27 -3.07
CA ASN A 145 -3.88 -3.92 -4.15
C ASN A 145 -2.49 -4.50 -3.92
N ASP A 146 -1.94 -4.38 -2.71
CA ASP A 146 -0.62 -4.91 -2.36
C ASP A 146 -0.58 -6.44 -2.49
N ILE A 147 -1.63 -7.13 -1.99
CA ILE A 147 -1.78 -8.58 -2.16
C ILE A 147 -1.81 -8.93 -3.65
N CYS A 148 -2.66 -8.27 -4.45
CA CYS A 148 -2.79 -8.57 -5.87
C CYS A 148 -1.50 -8.30 -6.65
N ILE A 149 -0.78 -7.19 -6.39
CA ILE A 149 0.52 -6.89 -6.98
C ILE A 149 1.51 -8.02 -6.73
N CYS A 150 1.61 -8.49 -5.47
CA CYS A 150 2.55 -9.54 -5.09
C CYS A 150 2.20 -10.88 -5.74
N PHE A 151 0.92 -11.27 -5.75
CA PHE A 151 0.49 -12.54 -6.36
C PHE A 151 0.64 -12.53 -7.88
N VAL A 152 0.20 -11.48 -8.58
CA VAL A 152 0.34 -11.36 -10.04
C VAL A 152 1.81 -11.39 -10.46
N ARG A 153 2.69 -10.72 -9.70
CA ARG A 153 4.13 -10.75 -9.93
C ARG A 153 4.69 -12.16 -9.83
N ASN A 154 4.34 -12.88 -8.76
CA ASN A 154 4.84 -14.23 -8.48
C ASN A 154 4.16 -15.31 -9.34
N ASP A 155 3.02 -14.99 -9.94
CA ASP A 155 2.37 -15.88 -10.91
C ASP A 155 2.95 -15.77 -12.34
N GLY A 156 4.04 -15.02 -12.50
CA GLY A 156 4.80 -14.93 -13.75
C GLY A 156 4.45 -13.74 -14.61
N ASN A 157 3.78 -12.72 -14.06
CA ASN A 157 3.46 -11.50 -14.79
C ASN A 157 4.00 -10.22 -14.11
N PRO A 158 5.33 -10.12 -13.88
CA PRO A 158 5.94 -8.96 -13.21
C PRO A 158 5.76 -7.66 -13.98
N ARG A 159 5.66 -7.75 -15.34
CA ARG A 159 5.39 -6.57 -16.17
C ARG A 159 4.04 -5.94 -15.85
N LEU A 160 2.99 -6.75 -15.68
CA LEU A 160 1.67 -6.23 -15.35
C LEU A 160 1.65 -5.61 -13.95
N SER A 161 2.33 -6.22 -12.96
CA SER A 161 2.48 -5.63 -11.63
C SER A 161 3.17 -4.27 -11.67
N MET A 162 4.27 -4.15 -12.43
CA MET A 162 4.94 -2.86 -12.65
C MET A 162 4.02 -1.83 -13.30
N PHE A 163 3.32 -2.21 -14.39
CA PHE A 163 2.38 -1.29 -15.06
C PHE A 163 1.25 -0.86 -14.14
N ALA A 164 0.73 -1.73 -13.30
CA ALA A 164 -0.30 -1.39 -12.32
C ALA A 164 0.21 -0.37 -11.29
N MET A 165 1.42 -0.58 -10.75
CA MET A 165 2.06 0.36 -9.83
C MET A 165 2.28 1.73 -10.48
N LEU A 166 2.83 1.76 -11.70
CA LEU A 166 3.08 3.01 -12.44
C LEU A 166 1.77 3.73 -12.78
N THR A 167 0.73 2.99 -13.21
CA THR A 167 -0.58 3.57 -13.52
C THR A 167 -1.23 4.15 -12.27
N GLY A 168 -1.18 3.44 -11.14
CA GLY A 168 -1.67 3.95 -9.85
C GLY A 168 -0.95 5.23 -9.44
N SER A 169 0.39 5.23 -9.48
CA SER A 169 1.23 6.39 -9.15
C SER A 169 0.95 7.60 -10.07
N LEU A 170 0.87 7.38 -11.38
CA LEU A 170 0.59 8.44 -12.34
C LEU A 170 -0.83 9.00 -12.18
N SER A 171 -1.80 8.11 -11.94
CA SER A 171 -3.18 8.51 -11.68
C SER A 171 -3.29 9.36 -10.42
N ASN A 172 -2.56 9.04 -9.35
CA ASN A 172 -2.53 9.86 -8.15
C ASN A 172 -2.05 11.28 -8.46
N ILE A 173 -0.92 11.44 -9.17
CA ILE A 173 -0.39 12.76 -9.57
C ILE A 173 -1.42 13.58 -10.34
N ILE A 174 -2.13 12.96 -11.28
CA ILE A 174 -3.15 13.62 -12.09
C ILE A 174 -4.36 14.01 -11.22
N LEU A 175 -4.80 13.10 -10.35
CA LEU A 175 -5.95 13.32 -9.48
C LEU A 175 -5.66 14.35 -8.39
N ASP A 176 -4.43 14.42 -7.85
CA ASP A 176 -4.00 15.47 -6.91
C ASP A 176 -4.13 16.85 -7.54
N TYR A 177 -3.59 17.01 -8.73
CA TYR A 177 -3.73 18.28 -9.45
C TYR A 177 -5.21 18.64 -9.69
N LEU A 178 -6.01 17.67 -10.13
CA LEU A 178 -7.43 17.89 -10.44
C LEU A 178 -8.23 18.23 -9.18
N PHE A 179 -8.06 17.48 -8.10
CA PHE A 179 -8.87 17.62 -6.89
C PHE A 179 -8.44 18.80 -6.03
N ILE A 180 -7.13 19.09 -5.95
CA ILE A 180 -6.64 20.20 -5.14
C ILE A 180 -6.83 21.54 -5.86
N PHE A 181 -6.45 21.64 -7.15
CA PHE A 181 -6.41 22.93 -7.86
C PHE A 181 -7.63 23.19 -8.73
N SER A 182 -8.15 22.18 -9.45
CA SER A 182 -9.26 22.42 -10.38
C SER A 182 -10.62 22.35 -9.70
N LEU A 183 -10.77 21.46 -8.70
CA LEU A 183 -12.02 21.25 -7.96
C LEU A 183 -12.02 21.89 -6.57
N ASP A 184 -10.91 22.44 -6.12
CA ASP A 184 -10.73 23.12 -4.81
C ASP A 184 -11.26 22.29 -3.62
N MET A 185 -11.00 20.97 -3.65
CA MET A 185 -11.47 20.03 -2.62
C MET A 185 -10.59 20.03 -1.36
N GLY A 186 -9.52 20.80 -1.34
CA GLY A 186 -8.61 20.92 -0.22
C GLY A 186 -7.95 19.60 0.17
N ILE A 187 -7.78 19.37 1.47
CA ILE A 187 -7.16 18.16 2.03
C ILE A 187 -7.95 16.88 1.71
N PHE A 188 -9.28 17.00 1.60
CA PHE A 188 -10.13 15.88 1.20
C PHE A 188 -9.83 15.41 -0.22
N GLY A 189 -9.55 16.35 -1.14
CA GLY A 189 -9.14 16.04 -2.51
C GLY A 189 -7.82 15.29 -2.56
N ALA A 190 -6.82 15.73 -1.80
CA ALA A 190 -5.53 15.06 -1.70
C ALA A 190 -5.66 13.60 -1.24
N VAL A 191 -6.36 13.37 -0.12
CA VAL A 191 -6.51 12.00 0.38
C VAL A 191 -7.40 11.13 -0.50
N LEU A 192 -8.37 11.72 -1.21
CA LEU A 192 -9.21 11.01 -2.17
C LEU A 192 -8.38 10.53 -3.38
N ALA A 193 -7.49 11.37 -3.90
CA ALA A 193 -6.57 11.00 -4.98
C ALA A 193 -5.67 9.83 -4.55
N THR A 194 -5.09 9.92 -3.35
CA THR A 194 -4.26 8.85 -2.76
C THR A 194 -5.05 7.56 -2.58
N GLY A 195 -6.30 7.62 -2.11
CA GLY A 195 -7.16 6.45 -1.95
C GLY A 195 -7.65 5.82 -3.26
N MET A 196 -7.80 6.62 -4.33
CA MET A 196 -8.21 6.11 -5.64
C MET A 196 -7.08 5.43 -6.41
N ALA A 197 -5.82 5.77 -6.16
CA ALA A 197 -4.66 5.20 -6.83
C ALA A 197 -4.60 3.65 -6.77
N PRO A 198 -4.75 2.99 -5.60
CA PRO A 198 -4.78 1.53 -5.53
C PRO A 198 -6.01 0.93 -6.22
N VAL A 199 -7.15 1.62 -6.26
CA VAL A 199 -8.33 1.16 -7.01
C VAL A 199 -8.03 1.10 -8.51
N ILE A 200 -7.41 2.15 -9.06
CA ILE A 200 -7.01 2.21 -10.47
C ILE A 200 -5.95 1.14 -10.77
N SER A 201 -4.99 0.96 -9.89
CA SER A 201 -3.99 -0.11 -9.98
C SER A 201 -4.66 -1.50 -10.03
N MET A 202 -5.63 -1.78 -9.16
CA MET A 202 -6.39 -3.04 -9.17
C MET A 202 -7.18 -3.25 -10.47
N LEU A 203 -7.71 -2.20 -11.08
CA LEU A 203 -8.35 -2.30 -12.41
C LEU A 203 -7.36 -2.76 -13.48
N VAL A 204 -6.12 -2.29 -13.45
CA VAL A 204 -5.07 -2.78 -14.35
C VAL A 204 -4.72 -4.24 -14.04
N LEU A 205 -4.58 -4.59 -12.76
CA LEU A 205 -4.29 -5.96 -12.34
C LEU A 205 -5.39 -6.95 -12.74
N SER A 206 -6.65 -6.51 -12.80
CA SER A 206 -7.78 -7.35 -13.21
C SER A 206 -7.60 -7.97 -14.60
N MET A 207 -6.79 -7.35 -15.46
CA MET A 207 -6.41 -7.91 -16.77
C MET A 207 -5.71 -9.27 -16.67
N HIS A 208 -5.11 -9.62 -15.50
CA HIS A 208 -4.51 -10.94 -15.30
C HIS A 208 -5.56 -12.04 -15.29
N TRP A 209 -6.70 -11.79 -14.64
CA TRP A 209 -7.84 -12.70 -14.61
C TRP A 209 -8.63 -12.69 -15.91
N LEU A 210 -8.90 -11.51 -16.47
CA LEU A 210 -9.64 -11.37 -17.72
C LEU A 210 -8.96 -12.08 -18.90
N LYS A 211 -7.61 -12.14 -18.91
CA LYS A 211 -6.83 -12.84 -19.92
C LYS A 211 -6.63 -14.33 -19.60
N GLY A 212 -7.23 -14.85 -18.55
CA GLY A 212 -7.09 -16.25 -18.13
C GLY A 212 -5.65 -16.68 -17.81
N LYS A 213 -4.79 -15.73 -17.38
CA LYS A 213 -3.38 -16.01 -17.08
C LYS A 213 -3.14 -16.41 -15.63
N ASN A 214 -4.13 -16.20 -14.77
CA ASN A 214 -4.04 -16.51 -13.35
C ASN A 214 -4.05 -18.02 -13.10
N ARG A 215 -3.11 -18.46 -12.25
CA ARG A 215 -3.01 -19.85 -11.79
C ARG A 215 -3.46 -20.02 -10.34
N PHE A 216 -4.03 -18.96 -9.77
CA PHE A 216 -4.61 -18.95 -8.43
C PHE A 216 -6.05 -18.40 -8.50
N HIS A 217 -6.92 -18.95 -7.68
CA HIS A 217 -8.35 -18.63 -7.65
C HIS A 217 -8.84 -18.58 -6.21
N LEU A 218 -9.85 -17.74 -5.97
CA LEU A 218 -10.59 -17.81 -4.71
C LEU A 218 -11.35 -19.14 -4.63
N GLN A 219 -11.18 -19.86 -3.54
CA GLN A 219 -11.89 -21.08 -3.25
C GLN A 219 -12.83 -20.89 -2.05
N LYS A 220 -13.93 -21.62 -2.02
CA LYS A 220 -14.80 -21.71 -0.85
C LYS A 220 -14.14 -22.60 0.21
N THR A 221 -13.15 -22.06 0.89
CA THR A 221 -12.48 -22.73 2.01
C THR A 221 -12.61 -21.86 3.25
N GLY A 222 -12.64 -22.48 4.43
CA GLY A 222 -12.60 -21.74 5.68
C GLY A 222 -11.24 -21.08 5.91
N MET A 223 -11.20 -20.04 6.75
CA MET A 223 -9.94 -19.50 7.25
C MET A 223 -9.21 -20.57 8.07
N SER A 224 -7.96 -20.84 7.70
CA SER A 224 -7.08 -21.74 8.44
C SER A 224 -6.05 -20.92 9.22
N ALA A 225 -6.12 -21.01 10.55
CA ALA A 225 -5.13 -20.38 11.42
C ALA A 225 -3.71 -20.87 11.12
N GLU A 226 -3.54 -22.16 10.86
CA GLU A 226 -2.25 -22.76 10.50
C GLU A 226 -1.67 -22.11 9.23
N MET A 227 -2.52 -21.95 8.20
CA MET A 227 -2.11 -21.28 6.95
C MET A 227 -1.70 -19.82 7.22
N ILE A 228 -2.47 -19.09 7.98
CA ILE A 228 -2.19 -17.69 8.34
C ILE A 228 -0.86 -17.60 9.09
N PHE A 229 -0.65 -18.43 10.11
CA PHE A 229 0.62 -18.46 10.85
C PHE A 229 1.82 -18.92 10.02
N SER A 230 1.61 -19.60 8.91
CA SER A 230 2.68 -19.93 7.96
C SER A 230 3.00 -18.80 6.98
N ILE A 231 2.05 -17.89 6.74
CA ILE A 231 2.19 -16.72 5.84
C ILE A 231 2.84 -15.52 6.56
N LEU A 232 2.37 -15.21 7.77
CA LEU A 232 2.78 -14.02 8.50
C LEU A 232 4.30 -13.90 8.69
N PRO A 233 5.06 -14.92 9.12
CA PRO A 233 6.50 -14.80 9.33
C PRO A 233 7.27 -14.46 8.04
N LEU A 234 6.79 -14.93 6.88
CA LEU A 234 7.42 -14.69 5.58
C LEU A 234 7.31 -13.23 5.13
N GLY A 235 6.25 -12.55 5.54
CA GLY A 235 6.02 -11.13 5.20
C GLY A 235 6.35 -10.16 6.33
N PHE A 236 6.52 -10.62 7.56
CA PHE A 236 6.74 -9.77 8.74
C PHE A 236 7.90 -8.77 8.60
N PRO A 237 9.05 -9.13 7.97
CA PRO A 237 10.11 -8.16 7.72
C PRO A 237 9.65 -6.93 6.93
N SER A 238 8.69 -7.08 6.01
CA SER A 238 8.16 -5.97 5.21
C SER A 238 7.34 -5.00 6.07
N LEU A 239 6.54 -5.52 6.99
CA LEU A 239 5.82 -4.69 7.96
C LEU A 239 6.79 -3.88 8.83
N ILE A 240 7.84 -4.52 9.35
CA ILE A 240 8.86 -3.83 10.17
C ILE A 240 9.55 -2.72 9.37
N THR A 241 9.87 -2.96 8.10
CA THR A 241 10.51 -1.96 7.23
C THR A 241 9.60 -0.74 7.04
N GLU A 242 8.30 -0.95 6.76
CA GLU A 242 7.34 0.14 6.60
C GLU A 242 7.12 0.92 7.90
N LEU A 243 6.98 0.22 9.02
CA LEU A 243 6.85 0.87 10.33
C LEU A 243 8.11 1.65 10.72
N ALA A 244 9.29 1.11 10.45
CA ALA A 244 10.55 1.82 10.70
C ALA A 244 10.63 3.13 9.91
N SER A 245 10.22 3.12 8.64
CA SER A 245 10.14 4.33 7.81
C SER A 245 9.19 5.37 8.39
N GLY A 246 8.01 4.94 8.86
CA GLY A 246 7.05 5.81 9.55
C GLY A 246 7.60 6.41 10.85
N ILE A 247 8.28 5.60 11.67
CA ILE A 247 8.88 6.06 12.94
C ILE A 247 10.01 7.07 12.69
N VAL A 248 10.84 6.83 11.68
CA VAL A 248 11.90 7.76 11.27
C VAL A 248 11.30 9.11 10.89
N MET A 249 10.22 9.12 10.12
CA MET A 249 9.52 10.34 9.71
C MET A 249 8.99 11.12 10.92
N ILE A 250 8.38 10.45 11.90
CA ILE A 250 7.90 11.09 13.14
C ILE A 250 9.09 11.71 13.89
N ALA A 251 10.20 10.99 14.02
CA ALA A 251 11.37 11.47 14.74
C ALA A 251 11.95 12.73 14.05
N PHE A 252 12.08 12.72 12.72
CA PHE A 252 12.52 13.88 11.97
C PHE A 252 11.59 15.09 12.15
N ASN A 253 10.28 14.89 12.02
CA ASN A 253 9.30 15.97 12.20
C ASN A 253 9.40 16.58 13.62
N ARG A 254 9.53 15.76 14.65
CA ARG A 254 9.72 16.26 16.03
C ARG A 254 11.02 17.05 16.21
N ILE A 255 12.10 16.62 15.59
CA ILE A 255 13.40 17.34 15.65
C ILE A 255 13.28 18.69 14.95
N ILE A 256 12.69 18.73 13.75
CA ILE A 256 12.49 19.98 12.99
C ILE A 256 11.63 20.97 13.79
N LEU A 257 10.50 20.53 14.35
CA LEU A 257 9.65 21.39 15.17
C LEU A 257 10.35 21.93 16.42
N ARG A 258 11.21 21.14 17.07
CA ARG A 258 12.03 21.62 18.19
C ARG A 258 13.07 22.68 17.78
N LEU A 259 13.67 22.52 16.61
CA LEU A 259 14.65 23.48 16.10
C LEU A 259 14.00 24.80 15.69
N GLN A 260 12.80 24.76 15.11
CA GLN A 260 12.04 25.96 14.73
C GLN A 260 11.42 26.69 15.93
N GLY A 261 11.08 25.98 16.99
CA GLY A 261 10.54 26.59 18.21
C GLY A 261 11.57 27.23 19.15
N ASN A 262 12.86 27.07 18.86
CA ASN A 262 13.97 27.69 19.62
C ASN A 262 14.56 28.93 18.90
N THR A 263 13.93 29.40 17.83
CA THR A 263 14.24 30.66 17.13
C THR A 263 13.10 31.64 17.29
#